data_29fc1d28e10bfab511b840466edbed90
#
_entry.id   29fc1d28e10bfab511b840466edbed90
#
_cell.length_a   1.000
_cell.length_b   1.000
_cell.length_c   1.000
_cell.angle_alpha   90.00
_cell.angle_beta   90.00
_cell.angle_gamma   90.00
#
_symmetry.space_group_name_H-M   'P 1'
#
loop_
_entity.id
_entity.type
_entity.pdbx_description
1 polymer ?
#
loop_
_entity_poly.entity_id
_entity_poly.type
_entity_poly.pdbx_seq_one_letter_code
_entity_poly.pdbx_strand_id
1 'polypeptide(L)'
;MDTIHWGTPPVGLFNFPIELWQTTGRFAPLGLDLKLSSHLTGEEYGARIRAGAYDMGQIGTPVFLPAVVGSREYAVVSVGFCDFAPFYLVAAPGVNRLSDCRGEKVVINKRMTCPGSLLE
;
A
#
# COMPACT_ATOMS: atom_id res chain seq x y z
N MET A 1 -25.67 -3.63 -11.28
CA MET A 1 -24.69 -3.36 -10.21
C MET A 1 -23.34 -3.76 -10.77
N ASP A 2 -22.43 -2.82 -10.89
CA ASP A 2 -21.12 -3.08 -11.49
C ASP A 2 -20.18 -3.65 -10.45
N THR A 3 -19.52 -4.75 -10.79
CA THR A 3 -18.54 -5.38 -9.90
C THR A 3 -17.18 -4.76 -10.11
N ILE A 4 -16.51 -4.34 -9.02
CA ILE A 4 -15.16 -3.82 -9.02
C ILE A 4 -14.29 -4.75 -8.18
N HIS A 5 -13.26 -5.32 -8.77
CA HIS A 5 -12.23 -6.09 -8.09
C HIS A 5 -11.14 -5.14 -7.57
N TRP A 6 -11.09 -4.98 -6.26
CA TRP A 6 -10.17 -4.06 -5.60
C TRP A 6 -9.03 -4.81 -4.92
N GLY A 7 -7.80 -4.51 -5.34
CA GLY A 7 -6.59 -5.03 -4.71
C GLY A 7 -6.18 -4.16 -3.50
N THR A 8 -5.95 -4.79 -2.34
CA THR A 8 -5.58 -4.10 -1.11
C THR A 8 -4.48 -4.85 -0.35
N PRO A 9 -3.61 -4.17 0.41
CA PRO A 9 -2.75 -4.84 1.38
C PRO A 9 -3.58 -5.63 2.41
N PRO A 10 -3.05 -6.72 2.98
CA PRO A 10 -3.83 -7.59 3.88
C PRO A 10 -4.18 -6.93 5.21
N VAL A 11 -3.39 -5.97 5.63
CA VAL A 11 -3.58 -5.20 6.87
C VAL A 11 -3.11 -3.77 6.69
N GLY A 12 -3.73 -2.84 7.35
CA GLY A 12 -3.29 -1.46 7.37
C GLY A 12 -4.42 -0.46 7.60
N LEU A 13 -4.10 0.62 8.26
CA LEU A 13 -5.05 1.70 8.52
C LEU A 13 -5.65 2.28 7.23
N PHE A 14 -4.91 2.20 6.13
CA PHE A 14 -5.35 2.71 4.83
C PHE A 14 -6.51 1.91 4.21
N ASN A 15 -6.70 0.65 4.62
CA ASN A 15 -7.81 -0.18 4.15
C ASN A 15 -9.12 0.14 4.88
N PHE A 16 -9.01 0.69 6.07
CA PHE A 16 -10.16 0.89 6.96
C PHE A 16 -11.33 1.62 6.29
N PRO A 17 -11.14 2.72 5.53
CA PRO A 17 -12.28 3.39 4.89
C PRO A 17 -13.01 2.50 3.89
N ILE A 18 -12.29 1.73 3.09
CA ILE A 18 -12.85 0.83 2.07
C ILE A 18 -13.60 -0.33 2.73
N GLU A 19 -12.99 -0.96 3.73
CA GLU A 19 -13.61 -2.06 4.47
C GLU A 19 -14.86 -1.59 5.24
N LEU A 20 -14.79 -0.41 5.86
CA LEU A 20 -15.93 0.19 6.55
C LEU A 20 -17.08 0.46 5.57
N TRP A 21 -16.81 1.02 4.41
CA TRP A 21 -17.84 1.30 3.42
C TRP A 21 -18.45 0.02 2.85
N GLN A 22 -17.65 -1.02 2.66
CA GLN A 22 -18.12 -2.32 2.22
C GLN A 22 -19.03 -2.95 3.28
N THR A 23 -18.58 -3.01 4.55
CA THR A 23 -19.35 -3.63 5.64
C THR A 23 -20.62 -2.87 5.99
N THR A 24 -20.63 -1.56 5.79
CA THR A 24 -21.82 -0.70 6.01
C THR A 24 -22.70 -0.55 4.77
N GLY A 25 -22.41 -1.27 3.69
CA GLY A 25 -23.22 -1.28 2.47
C GLY A 25 -23.24 0.04 1.69
N ARG A 26 -22.23 0.91 1.88
CA ARG A 26 -22.19 2.24 1.24
C ARG A 26 -22.01 2.19 -0.27
N PHE A 27 -21.53 1.11 -0.82
CA PHE A 27 -21.36 0.95 -2.27
C PHE A 27 -22.65 0.56 -2.99
N ALA A 28 -23.55 -0.18 -2.35
CA ALA A 28 -24.78 -0.64 -2.96
C ALA A 28 -25.68 0.50 -3.51
N PRO A 29 -25.92 1.61 -2.78
CA PRO A 29 -26.67 2.75 -3.31
C PRO A 29 -26.05 3.42 -4.53
N LEU A 30 -24.73 3.22 -4.72
CA LEU A 30 -23.97 3.73 -5.89
C LEU A 30 -24.04 2.77 -7.10
N GLY A 31 -24.75 1.65 -6.97
CA GLY A 31 -24.79 0.62 -8.00
C GLY A 31 -23.53 -0.23 -8.09
N LEU A 32 -22.69 -0.22 -7.06
CA LEU A 32 -21.40 -0.90 -7.04
C LEU A 32 -21.39 -2.12 -6.11
N ASP A 33 -20.76 -3.20 -6.59
CA ASP A 33 -20.43 -4.40 -5.81
C ASP A 33 -18.90 -4.51 -5.72
N LEU A 34 -18.33 -4.21 -4.57
CA LEU A 34 -16.88 -4.21 -4.37
C LEU A 34 -16.40 -5.58 -3.87
N LYS A 35 -15.49 -6.19 -4.62
CA LYS A 35 -14.81 -7.44 -4.25
C LYS A 35 -13.40 -7.14 -3.81
N LEU A 36 -13.13 -7.22 -2.51
CA LEU A 36 -11.80 -7.01 -1.96
C LEU A 36 -10.96 -8.27 -2.07
N SER A 37 -9.72 -8.12 -2.55
CA SER A 37 -8.71 -9.17 -2.56
C SER A 37 -7.39 -8.63 -2.06
N SER A 38 -6.74 -9.35 -1.15
CA SER A 38 -5.47 -8.92 -0.59
C SER A 38 -4.27 -9.42 -1.40
N HIS A 39 -3.19 -8.64 -1.35
CA HIS A 39 -1.87 -8.99 -1.87
C HIS A 39 -0.82 -8.75 -0.79
N LEU A 40 0.22 -9.58 -0.75
CA LEU A 40 1.25 -9.49 0.29
C LEU A 40 2.40 -8.54 -0.09
N THR A 41 2.61 -8.33 -1.38
CA THR A 41 3.73 -7.53 -1.89
C THR A 41 3.28 -6.65 -3.04
N GLY A 42 4.03 -5.57 -3.30
CA GLY A 42 3.78 -4.74 -4.46
C GLY A 42 4.06 -5.44 -5.79
N GLU A 43 4.99 -6.39 -5.80
CA GLU A 43 5.24 -7.22 -6.97
C GLU A 43 4.03 -8.09 -7.31
N GLU A 44 3.44 -8.73 -6.31
CA GLU A 44 2.19 -9.48 -6.49
C GLU A 44 1.05 -8.57 -6.97
N TYR A 45 0.91 -7.36 -6.38
CA TYR A 45 -0.07 -6.40 -6.84
C TYR A 45 0.13 -6.04 -8.32
N GLY A 46 1.36 -5.71 -8.71
CA GLY A 46 1.69 -5.40 -10.10
C GLY A 46 1.42 -6.55 -11.05
N ALA A 47 1.69 -7.78 -10.65
CA ALA A 47 1.39 -8.97 -11.44
C ALA A 47 -0.12 -9.18 -11.62
N ARG A 48 -0.90 -9.03 -10.53
CA ARG A 48 -2.35 -9.22 -10.55
C ARG A 48 -3.07 -8.14 -11.37
N ILE A 49 -2.64 -6.88 -11.28
CA ILE A 49 -3.24 -5.80 -12.07
C ILE A 49 -2.96 -5.99 -13.56
N ARG A 50 -1.73 -6.39 -13.94
CA ARG A 50 -1.40 -6.71 -15.32
C ARG A 50 -2.17 -7.92 -15.86
N ALA A 51 -2.50 -8.86 -15.00
CA ALA A 51 -3.32 -10.02 -15.34
C ALA A 51 -4.83 -9.71 -15.39
N GLY A 52 -5.25 -8.46 -15.12
CA GLY A 52 -6.66 -8.07 -15.08
C GLY A 52 -7.42 -8.64 -13.88
N ALA A 53 -6.71 -9.08 -12.83
CA ALA A 53 -7.33 -9.60 -11.62
C ALA A 53 -7.85 -8.48 -10.69
N TYR A 54 -7.37 -7.25 -10.88
CA TYR A 54 -7.84 -6.04 -10.20
C TYR A 54 -8.22 -4.99 -11.22
N ASP A 55 -9.36 -4.37 -11.02
CA ASP A 55 -9.78 -3.18 -11.77
C ASP A 55 -9.16 -1.92 -11.15
N MET A 56 -9.09 -1.91 -9.82
CA MET A 56 -8.54 -0.83 -9.02
C MET A 56 -7.79 -1.39 -7.81
N GLY A 57 -7.09 -0.52 -7.10
CA GLY A 57 -6.50 -0.94 -5.84
C GLY A 57 -5.65 0.13 -5.17
N GLN A 58 -5.14 -0.23 -4.02
CA GLN A 58 -4.28 0.61 -3.20
C GLN A 58 -2.91 -0.01 -3.06
N ILE A 59 -1.88 0.81 -3.28
CA ILE A 59 -0.50 0.37 -3.20
C ILE A 59 0.39 1.52 -2.71
N GLY A 60 1.48 1.19 -2.04
CA GLY A 60 2.48 2.18 -1.62
C GLY A 60 3.25 2.77 -2.80
N THR A 61 3.45 4.07 -2.78
CA THR A 61 4.11 4.85 -3.85
C THR A 61 5.46 4.28 -4.32
N PRO A 62 6.41 3.90 -3.43
CA PRO A 62 7.72 3.40 -3.87
C PRO A 62 7.64 2.11 -4.69
N VAL A 63 6.58 1.34 -4.48
CA VAL A 63 6.37 0.07 -5.19
C VAL A 63 5.63 0.29 -6.50
N PHE A 64 4.72 1.26 -6.50
CA PHE A 64 3.87 1.56 -7.65
C PHE A 64 4.62 2.31 -8.74
N LEU A 65 5.43 3.31 -8.39
CA LEU A 65 6.13 4.14 -9.36
C LEU A 65 6.94 3.35 -10.40
N PRO A 66 7.79 2.37 -10.03
CA PRO A 66 8.52 1.58 -11.01
C PRO A 66 7.61 0.78 -11.95
N ALA A 67 6.42 0.39 -11.49
CA ALA A 67 5.49 -0.38 -12.31
C ALA A 67 4.75 0.46 -13.36
N VAL A 68 4.59 1.77 -13.11
CA VAL A 68 3.79 2.67 -13.98
C VAL A 68 4.63 3.66 -14.78
N VAL A 69 5.88 3.93 -14.38
CA VAL A 69 6.78 4.80 -15.13
C VAL A 69 7.01 4.22 -16.53
N GLY A 70 6.60 4.97 -17.54
CA GLY A 70 6.66 4.53 -18.94
C GLY A 70 5.50 3.65 -19.41
N SER A 71 4.59 3.24 -18.55
CA SER A 71 3.36 2.55 -18.93
C SER A 71 2.22 3.53 -19.20
N ARG A 72 1.42 3.25 -20.24
CA ARG A 72 0.15 3.97 -20.50
C ARG A 72 -1.07 3.15 -20.07
N GLU A 73 -0.84 1.99 -19.49
CA GLU A 73 -1.90 1.02 -19.14
C GLU A 73 -2.55 1.34 -17.78
N TYR A 74 -1.90 2.15 -16.95
CA TYR A 74 -2.37 2.45 -15.61
C TYR A 74 -2.48 3.95 -15.38
N ALA A 75 -3.46 4.34 -14.59
CA ALA A 75 -3.64 5.72 -14.15
C ALA A 75 -3.70 5.81 -12.63
N VAL A 76 -3.10 6.85 -12.08
CA VAL A 76 -3.32 7.25 -10.70
C VAL A 76 -4.60 8.07 -10.64
N VAL A 77 -5.62 7.54 -10.00
CA VAL A 77 -6.92 8.22 -9.88
C VAL A 77 -7.06 9.01 -8.58
N SER A 78 -6.29 8.63 -7.57
CA SER A 78 -6.27 9.35 -6.29
C SER A 78 -4.96 9.11 -5.56
N VAL A 79 -4.47 10.13 -4.88
CA VAL A 79 -3.32 10.03 -3.98
C VAL A 79 -3.78 10.38 -2.58
N GLY A 80 -3.66 9.43 -1.65
CA GLY A 80 -3.86 9.70 -0.24
C GLY A 80 -2.62 10.33 0.37
N PHE A 81 -2.78 11.45 1.05
CA PHE A 81 -1.69 12.16 1.72
C PHE A 81 -1.82 12.05 3.24
N CYS A 82 -0.69 11.80 3.91
CA CYS A 82 -0.56 12.06 5.33
C CYS A 82 0.35 13.28 5.50
N ASP A 83 -0.12 14.30 6.20
CA ASP A 83 0.64 15.54 6.46
C ASP A 83 1.81 15.36 7.42
N PHE A 84 2.01 14.17 7.94
CA PHE A 84 3.10 13.82 8.83
C PHE A 84 3.79 12.53 8.34
N ALA A 85 5.06 12.41 8.60
CA ALA A 85 5.80 11.18 8.31
C ALA A 85 5.29 10.05 9.24
N PRO A 86 4.58 9.04 8.73
CA PRO A 86 3.99 8.00 9.57
C PRO A 86 5.01 6.92 9.96
N PHE A 87 6.29 7.15 9.69
CA PHE A 87 7.35 6.17 9.92
C PHE A 87 8.29 6.64 11.02
N TYR A 88 8.56 5.75 11.94
CA TYR A 88 9.45 5.96 13.06
C TYR A 88 10.53 4.88 13.07
N LEU A 89 11.76 5.28 13.35
CA LEU A 89 12.81 4.34 13.72
C LEU A 89 12.70 4.11 15.23
N VAL A 90 12.40 2.88 15.62
CA VAL A 90 12.34 2.48 17.02
C VAL A 90 13.66 1.80 17.38
N ALA A 91 14.32 2.27 18.41
CA ALA A 91 15.60 1.76 18.83
C ALA A 91 15.55 1.24 20.29
N ALA A 92 16.53 0.42 20.66
CA ALA A 92 16.70 -0.04 22.02
C ALA A 92 17.04 1.13 22.98
N PRO A 93 16.74 0.99 24.28
CA PRO A 93 17.17 1.97 25.26
C PRO A 93 18.67 2.23 25.18
N GLY A 94 19.06 3.51 25.22
CA GLY A 94 20.45 3.92 25.10
C GLY A 94 20.89 4.36 23.70
N VAL A 95 20.13 4.04 22.65
CA VAL A 95 20.34 4.55 21.30
C VAL A 95 19.57 5.87 21.15
N ASN A 96 20.29 6.96 21.02
CA ASN A 96 19.69 8.30 21.00
C ASN A 96 19.85 9.03 19.66
N ARG A 97 20.72 8.53 18.78
CA ARG A 97 21.05 9.15 17.50
C ARG A 97 21.22 8.06 16.43
N LEU A 98 21.01 8.40 15.17
CA LEU A 98 21.29 7.50 14.05
C LEU A 98 22.76 7.06 13.99
N SER A 99 23.69 7.92 14.43
CA SER A 99 25.11 7.57 14.51
C SER A 99 25.40 6.40 15.44
N ASP A 100 24.58 6.20 16.46
CA ASP A 100 24.74 5.13 17.45
C ASP A 100 24.37 3.77 16.85
N CYS A 101 23.65 3.77 15.72
CA CYS A 101 23.28 2.58 14.98
C CYS A 101 24.36 2.10 14.00
N ARG A 102 25.51 2.78 13.95
CA ARG A 102 26.57 2.42 12.99
C ARG A 102 27.15 1.04 13.29
N GLY A 103 27.04 0.14 12.31
CA GLY A 103 27.49 -1.25 12.47
C GLY A 103 26.46 -2.18 13.12
N GLU A 104 25.33 -1.64 13.55
CA GLU A 104 24.25 -2.41 14.13
C GLU A 104 23.28 -2.96 13.08
N LYS A 105 22.49 -3.96 13.48
CA LYS A 105 21.47 -4.55 12.62
C LYS A 105 20.18 -3.74 12.71
N VAL A 106 19.71 -3.25 11.59
CA VAL A 106 18.41 -2.59 11.48
C VAL A 106 17.38 -3.59 10.95
N VAL A 107 16.28 -3.72 11.67
CA VAL A 107 15.17 -4.58 11.26
C VAL A 107 14.18 -3.75 10.46
N ILE A 108 13.89 -4.20 9.27
CA ILE A 108 12.85 -3.63 8.40
C ILE A 108 11.78 -4.69 8.12
N ASN A 109 10.58 -4.26 7.80
CA ASN A 109 9.50 -5.17 7.45
C ASN A 109 9.90 -6.01 6.21
N LYS A 110 10.17 -5.35 5.09
CA LYS A 110 10.60 -5.98 3.84
C LYS A 110 11.18 -4.90 2.91
N ARG A 111 12.13 -5.29 2.06
CA ARG A 111 12.53 -4.48 0.91
C ARG A 111 11.33 -4.25 -0.01
N MET A 112 11.34 -3.18 -0.79
CA MET A 112 10.24 -2.78 -1.66
C MET A 112 8.91 -2.55 -0.90
N THR A 113 8.99 -2.09 0.33
CA THR A 113 7.89 -1.50 1.10
C THR A 113 8.18 -0.03 1.36
N CYS A 114 7.16 0.76 1.72
CA CYS A 114 7.41 2.17 2.02
C CYS A 114 8.48 2.37 3.11
N PRO A 115 8.43 1.69 4.28
CA PRO A 115 9.48 1.80 5.28
C PRO A 115 10.85 1.29 4.78
N GLY A 116 10.88 0.19 4.04
CA GLY A 116 12.12 -0.37 3.52
C GLY A 116 12.83 0.57 2.55
N SER A 117 12.08 1.19 1.64
CA SER A 117 12.63 2.11 0.64
C SER A 117 13.13 3.45 1.22
N LEU A 118 12.74 3.78 2.46
CA LEU A 118 13.25 4.97 3.15
C LEU A 118 14.61 4.74 3.83
N LEU A 119 15.02 3.48 4.00
CA LEU A 119 16.27 3.08 4.66
C LEU A 119 17.35 2.61 3.68
N GLU A 120 17.03 2.47 2.40
CA GLU A 120 17.97 2.19 1.31
C GLU A 120 18.55 3.48 0.73
#